data_e89bf5490435fa49d75fc44839c41863
#
_entry.id   e89bf5490435fa49d75fc44839c41863
#
_cell.length_a   1.000
_cell.length_b   1.000
_cell.length_c   1.000
_cell.angle_alpha   90.00
_cell.angle_beta   90.00
_cell.angle_gamma   90.00
#
_symmetry.space_group_name_H-M   'P 1'
#
loop_
_entity.id
_entity.type
_entity.pdbx_description
1 polymer ?
#
loop_
_entity_poly.entity_id
_entity_poly.type
_entity_poly.pdbx_seq_one_letter_code
_entity_poly.pdbx_strand_id
1 'polypeptide(L)'
;MKDTQQADGATMASARYNELKRMLDERRNELQAAVKGKMRDVRAEAVWGGKQNEVLDAVESSEADIQEDIEFALIQMKSETLNKVNDALARLKQGEYGYCFECGEEIAEKRLRALPFAVRCKDCEQAREVAEQRERQLAQRRGAASLFLDM
;
A
#
# COMPACT_ATOMS: atom_id res chain seq x y z
N MET A 1 9.17 -1.68 45.51
CA MET A 1 9.62 -2.61 44.47
C MET A 1 8.62 -2.68 43.29
N LYS A 2 8.34 -1.56 42.63
CA LYS A 2 7.38 -1.50 41.49
C LYS A 2 7.93 -0.77 40.25
N ASP A 3 9.19 -0.33 40.26
CA ASP A 3 9.70 0.56 39.20
C ASP A 3 10.63 -0.12 38.18
N THR A 4 11.00 -1.39 38.38
CA THR A 4 11.96 -2.05 37.49
C THR A 4 11.29 -2.74 36.28
N GLN A 5 10.00 -3.03 36.32
CA GLN A 5 9.28 -3.67 35.20
C GLN A 5 8.80 -2.68 34.13
N GLN A 6 8.61 -1.42 34.48
CA GLN A 6 8.20 -0.38 33.52
C GLN A 6 9.35 0.10 32.64
N ALA A 7 10.59 0.06 33.14
CA ALA A 7 11.76 0.50 32.37
C ALA A 7 12.10 -0.48 31.21
N ASP A 8 11.96 -1.78 31.44
CA ASP A 8 12.25 -2.79 30.40
C ASP A 8 11.20 -2.81 29.29
N GLY A 9 9.93 -2.62 29.65
CA GLY A 9 8.84 -2.52 28.68
C GLY A 9 8.92 -1.24 27.82
N ALA A 10 9.32 -0.12 28.41
CA ALA A 10 9.49 1.15 27.70
C ALA A 10 10.68 1.09 26.73
N THR A 11 11.77 0.42 27.10
CA THR A 11 12.96 0.27 26.25
C THR A 11 12.69 -0.62 25.05
N MET A 12 11.99 -1.74 25.24
CA MET A 12 11.59 -2.62 24.14
C MET A 12 10.60 -1.95 23.18
N ALA A 13 9.61 -1.24 23.71
CA ALA A 13 8.68 -0.45 22.91
C ALA A 13 9.39 0.66 22.12
N SER A 14 10.37 1.32 22.70
CA SER A 14 11.19 2.34 22.05
C SER A 14 12.06 1.77 20.93
N ALA A 15 12.72 0.62 21.15
CA ALA A 15 13.52 -0.05 20.11
C ALA A 15 12.64 -0.48 18.92
N ARG A 16 11.48 -1.07 19.20
CA ARG A 16 10.50 -1.45 18.17
C ARG A 16 10.00 -0.22 17.41
N TYR A 17 9.68 0.85 18.11
CA TYR A 17 9.27 2.12 17.49
C TYR A 17 10.33 2.65 16.52
N ASN A 18 11.57 2.69 16.95
CA ASN A 18 12.67 3.18 16.13
C ASN A 18 12.89 2.31 14.88
N GLU A 19 12.81 1.00 15.02
CA GLU A 19 12.94 0.06 13.90
C GLU A 19 11.80 0.23 12.89
N LEU A 20 10.57 0.30 13.36
CA LEU A 20 9.40 0.51 12.50
C LEU A 20 9.44 1.88 11.81
N LYS A 21 9.86 2.90 12.54
CA LYS A 21 10.05 4.25 11.98
C LYS A 21 11.10 4.25 10.87
N ARG A 22 12.25 3.63 11.11
CA ARG A 22 13.33 3.50 10.13
C ARG A 22 12.83 2.80 8.85
N MET A 23 12.16 1.69 9.00
CA MET A 23 11.58 0.93 7.88
C MET A 23 10.62 1.78 7.03
N LEU A 24 9.73 2.52 7.66
CA LEU A 24 8.77 3.37 6.98
C LEU A 24 9.43 4.60 6.34
N ASP A 25 10.41 5.20 7.00
CA ASP A 25 11.18 6.33 6.44
C ASP A 25 12.00 5.91 5.22
N GLU A 26 12.65 4.75 5.25
CA GLU A 26 13.36 4.18 4.10
C GLU A 26 12.39 3.98 2.93
N ARG A 27 11.24 3.38 3.18
CA ARG A 27 10.22 3.15 2.14
C ARG A 27 9.67 4.45 1.57
N ARG A 28 9.44 5.44 2.42
CA ARG A 28 9.03 6.78 1.99
C ARG A 28 10.06 7.42 1.06
N ASN A 29 11.34 7.37 1.44
CA ASN A 29 12.41 7.96 0.65
C ASN A 29 12.57 7.28 -0.72
N GLU A 30 12.47 5.95 -0.78
CA GLU A 30 12.46 5.20 -2.04
C GLU A 30 11.31 5.63 -2.96
N LEU A 31 10.11 5.72 -2.42
CA LEU A 31 8.92 6.11 -3.18
C LEU A 31 9.00 7.57 -3.65
N GLN A 32 9.48 8.47 -2.80
CA GLN A 32 9.68 9.88 -3.18
C GLN A 32 10.71 10.02 -4.31
N ALA A 33 11.82 9.30 -4.23
CA ALA A 33 12.83 9.30 -5.29
C ALA A 33 12.27 8.74 -6.60
N ALA A 34 11.51 7.64 -6.53
CA ALA A 34 10.88 7.03 -7.70
C ALA A 34 9.86 7.95 -8.37
N VAL A 35 9.00 8.62 -7.59
CA VAL A 35 8.01 9.58 -8.11
C VAL A 35 8.70 10.79 -8.76
N LYS A 36 9.70 11.36 -8.09
CA LYS A 36 10.47 12.50 -8.63
C LYS A 36 11.21 12.13 -9.91
N GLY A 37 11.84 10.95 -9.96
CA GLY A 37 12.52 10.44 -11.14
C GLY A 37 11.58 10.30 -12.33
N LYS A 38 10.45 9.65 -12.15
CA LYS A 38 9.43 9.49 -13.19
C LYS A 38 8.83 10.81 -13.66
N MET A 39 8.59 11.75 -12.76
CA MET A 39 8.10 13.09 -13.14
C MET A 39 9.13 13.87 -13.97
N ARG A 40 10.43 13.70 -13.71
CA ARG A 40 11.49 14.31 -14.55
C ARG A 40 11.51 13.72 -15.95
N ASP A 41 11.40 12.39 -16.06
CA ASP A 41 11.41 11.68 -17.33
C ASP A 41 10.22 12.12 -18.20
N VAL A 42 9.02 12.16 -17.65
CA VAL A 42 7.82 12.65 -18.34
C VAL A 42 7.97 14.11 -18.82
N ARG A 43 8.54 14.98 -17.99
CA ARG A 43 8.79 16.38 -18.39
C ARG A 43 9.84 16.50 -19.49
N ALA A 44 10.92 15.71 -19.42
CA ALA A 44 11.95 15.67 -20.45
C ALA A 44 11.40 15.20 -21.78
N GLU A 45 10.59 14.14 -21.81
CA GLU A 45 9.93 13.64 -23.01
C GLU A 45 8.96 14.65 -23.61
N ALA A 46 8.18 15.36 -22.79
CA ALA A 46 7.27 16.42 -23.24
C ALA A 46 8.02 17.57 -23.91
N VAL A 47 9.21 17.93 -23.42
CA VAL A 47 10.06 18.99 -24.03
C VAL A 47 10.67 18.53 -25.34
N TRP A 48 11.11 17.27 -25.43
CA TRP A 48 11.70 16.72 -26.65
C TRP A 48 10.66 16.34 -27.72
N GLY A 49 9.51 15.79 -27.30
CA GLY A 49 8.40 15.43 -28.20
C GLY A 49 7.81 16.59 -28.98
N GLY A 50 7.86 17.82 -28.43
CA GLY A 50 7.40 19.03 -29.10
C GLY A 50 8.26 19.50 -30.29
N LYS A 51 9.46 18.95 -30.48
CA LYS A 51 10.39 19.31 -31.57
C LYS A 51 10.44 18.29 -32.72
N GLN A 52 9.87 17.12 -32.58
CA GLN A 52 9.92 16.05 -33.58
C GLN A 52 8.55 15.74 -34.21
N ASN A 53 7.64 16.69 -34.18
CA ASN A 53 6.27 16.49 -34.68
C ASN A 53 6.15 16.60 -36.21
N GLU A 54 7.14 16.15 -36.98
CA GLU A 54 7.01 15.94 -38.42
C GLU A 54 6.95 14.45 -38.73
N VAL A 55 5.73 13.95 -38.97
CA VAL A 55 5.44 12.63 -39.52
C VAL A 55 5.73 11.45 -38.60
N LEU A 56 5.08 11.42 -37.46
CA LEU A 56 4.83 10.13 -36.79
C LEU A 56 3.60 9.48 -37.44
N ASP A 57 3.76 8.25 -37.92
CA ASP A 57 2.65 7.42 -38.39
C ASP A 57 1.60 7.27 -37.28
N ALA A 58 0.32 7.20 -37.61
CA ALA A 58 -0.78 7.13 -36.64
C ALA A 58 -0.64 5.94 -35.65
N VAL A 59 0.07 4.88 -36.03
CA VAL A 59 0.36 3.72 -35.19
C VAL A 59 1.41 4.06 -34.12
N GLU A 60 2.48 4.74 -34.46
CA GLU A 60 3.53 5.16 -33.52
C GLU A 60 3.00 6.20 -32.52
N SER A 61 2.14 7.10 -32.97
CA SER A 61 1.45 8.05 -32.09
C SER A 61 0.55 7.34 -31.08
N SER A 62 -0.17 6.29 -31.49
CA SER A 62 -1.05 5.51 -30.62
C SER A 62 -0.27 4.73 -29.57
N GLU A 63 0.89 4.15 -29.92
CA GLU A 63 1.77 3.45 -28.97
C GLU A 63 2.39 4.42 -27.96
N ALA A 64 2.79 5.62 -28.40
CA ALA A 64 3.30 6.65 -27.50
C ALA A 64 2.24 7.14 -26.50
N ASP A 65 1.00 7.32 -26.92
CA ASP A 65 -0.11 7.72 -26.05
C ASP A 65 -0.40 6.64 -24.99
N ILE A 66 -0.38 5.34 -25.37
CA ILE A 66 -0.56 4.22 -24.44
C ILE A 66 0.58 4.17 -23.41
N GLN A 67 1.81 4.39 -23.86
CA GLN A 67 2.98 4.40 -22.97
C GLN A 67 2.90 5.54 -21.95
N GLU A 68 2.49 6.73 -22.38
CA GLU A 68 2.28 7.89 -21.51
C GLU A 68 1.21 7.59 -20.46
N ASP A 69 0.08 7.01 -20.86
CA ASP A 69 -1.00 6.62 -19.95
C ASP A 69 -0.54 5.62 -18.89
N ILE A 70 0.28 4.63 -19.27
CA ILE A 70 0.87 3.65 -18.36
C ILE A 70 1.81 4.34 -17.36
N GLU A 71 2.64 5.26 -17.80
CA GLU A 71 3.57 6.00 -16.93
C GLU A 71 2.84 6.89 -15.93
N PHE A 72 1.79 7.59 -16.36
CA PHE A 72 0.92 8.34 -15.45
C PHE A 72 0.25 7.44 -14.42
N ALA A 73 -0.26 6.27 -14.82
CA ALA A 73 -0.86 5.30 -13.91
C ALA A 73 0.15 4.80 -12.87
N LEU A 74 1.39 4.53 -13.27
CA LEU A 74 2.47 4.11 -12.35
C LEU A 74 2.85 5.22 -11.36
N ILE A 75 2.93 6.46 -11.80
CA ILE A 75 3.18 7.63 -10.94
C ILE A 75 2.05 7.77 -9.92
N GLN A 76 0.81 7.66 -10.35
CA GLN A 76 -0.35 7.73 -9.47
C GLN A 76 -0.34 6.63 -8.42
N MET A 77 -0.10 5.37 -8.80
CA MET A 77 0.00 4.24 -7.87
C MET A 77 1.11 4.45 -6.83
N LYS A 78 2.27 4.94 -7.24
CA LYS A 78 3.38 5.23 -6.32
C LYS A 78 3.05 6.40 -5.39
N SER A 79 2.37 7.41 -5.87
CA SER A 79 1.92 8.56 -5.07
C SER A 79 0.88 8.13 -4.02
N GLU A 80 -0.05 7.28 -4.38
CA GLU A 80 -1.02 6.70 -3.45
C GLU A 80 -0.34 5.83 -2.38
N THR A 81 0.65 5.03 -2.79
CA THR A 81 1.44 4.25 -1.86
C THR A 81 2.25 5.13 -0.91
N LEU A 82 2.81 6.23 -1.41
CA LEU A 82 3.51 7.22 -0.60
C LEU A 82 2.59 7.85 0.45
N ASN A 83 1.36 8.18 0.08
CA ASN A 83 0.35 8.69 1.02
C ASN A 83 0.05 7.65 2.12
N LYS A 84 -0.08 6.38 1.76
CA LYS A 84 -0.27 5.29 2.73
C LYS A 84 0.91 5.15 3.70
N VAL A 85 2.15 5.33 3.23
CA VAL A 85 3.35 5.34 4.09
C VAL A 85 3.32 6.53 5.05
N ASN A 86 2.95 7.71 4.57
CA ASN A 86 2.81 8.90 5.42
C ASN A 86 1.72 8.71 6.49
N ASP A 87 0.59 8.11 6.14
CA ASP A 87 -0.46 7.76 7.09
C ASP A 87 0.03 6.74 8.12
N ALA A 88 0.81 5.73 7.69
CA ALA A 88 1.41 4.75 8.59
C ALA A 88 2.39 5.42 9.58
N LEU A 89 3.21 6.37 9.12
CA LEU A 89 4.09 7.16 9.98
C LEU A 89 3.32 8.02 10.99
N ALA A 90 2.21 8.62 10.57
CA ALA A 90 1.33 9.36 11.48
C ALA A 90 0.72 8.44 12.54
N ARG A 91 0.24 7.26 12.16
CA ARG A 91 -0.28 6.24 13.08
C ARG A 91 0.79 5.72 14.04
N LEU A 92 2.03 5.58 13.57
CA LEU A 92 3.16 5.19 14.41
C LEU A 92 3.42 6.23 15.51
N LYS A 93 3.36 7.51 15.19
CA LYS A 93 3.49 8.60 16.17
C LYS A 93 2.35 8.60 17.19
N GLN A 94 1.16 8.18 16.80
CA GLN A 94 0.00 8.06 17.66
C GLN A 94 -0.01 6.78 18.51
N GLY A 95 0.93 5.87 18.27
CA GLY A 95 1.02 4.57 18.95
C GLY A 95 0.05 3.51 18.45
N GLU A 96 -0.55 3.70 17.30
CA GLU A 96 -1.55 2.79 16.70
C GLU A 96 -0.98 1.85 15.64
N TYR A 97 0.20 2.16 15.09
CA TYR A 97 0.84 1.35 14.08
C TYR A 97 1.52 0.12 14.68
N GLY A 98 1.42 -1.01 14.01
CA GLY A 98 2.07 -2.26 14.39
C GLY A 98 1.26 -3.13 15.35
N TYR A 99 0.05 -2.71 15.68
CA TYR A 99 -0.91 -3.47 16.49
C TYR A 99 -2.11 -3.90 15.64
N CYS A 100 -2.60 -5.12 15.86
CA CYS A 100 -3.78 -5.61 15.19
C CYS A 100 -5.01 -4.81 15.59
N PHE A 101 -5.75 -4.34 14.61
CA PHE A 101 -6.99 -3.59 14.83
C PHE A 101 -8.07 -4.40 15.55
N GLU A 102 -8.10 -5.72 15.35
CA GLU A 102 -9.16 -6.58 15.90
C GLU A 102 -8.81 -7.19 17.26
N CYS A 103 -7.62 -7.76 17.40
CA CYS A 103 -7.21 -8.42 18.66
C CYS A 103 -6.30 -7.57 19.56
N GLY A 104 -5.77 -6.48 19.05
CA GLY A 104 -4.87 -5.59 19.81
C GLY A 104 -3.45 -6.12 20.01
N GLU A 105 -3.13 -7.32 19.53
CA GLU A 105 -1.79 -7.91 19.65
C GLU A 105 -0.81 -7.27 18.66
N GLU A 106 0.48 -7.37 18.95
CA GLU A 106 1.53 -6.89 18.05
C GLU A 106 1.56 -7.69 16.76
N ILE A 107 1.65 -6.97 15.65
CA ILE A 107 1.88 -7.57 14.33
C ILE A 107 3.37 -7.87 14.21
N ALA A 108 3.72 -9.09 13.73
CA ALA A 108 5.11 -9.48 13.53
C ALA A 108 5.86 -8.52 12.60
N GLU A 109 7.09 -8.16 12.95
CA GLU A 109 7.93 -7.26 12.13
C GLU A 109 8.14 -7.78 10.71
N LYS A 110 8.32 -9.09 10.54
CA LYS A 110 8.41 -9.71 9.21
C LYS A 110 7.19 -9.43 8.35
N ARG A 111 6.01 -9.45 8.96
CA ARG A 111 4.76 -9.13 8.26
C ARG A 111 4.69 -7.65 7.89
N LEU A 112 5.09 -6.76 8.79
CA LEU A 112 5.13 -5.32 8.53
C LEU A 112 6.17 -4.94 7.48
N ARG A 113 7.28 -5.66 7.38
CA ARG A 113 8.27 -5.46 6.30
C ARG A 113 7.72 -5.86 4.93
N ALA A 114 7.01 -6.97 4.86
CA ALA A 114 6.36 -7.43 3.63
C ALA A 114 5.11 -6.60 3.29
N LEU A 115 4.33 -6.25 4.29
CA LEU A 115 3.07 -5.52 4.19
C LEU A 115 3.08 -4.32 5.14
N PRO A 116 3.71 -3.20 4.77
CA PRO A 116 3.85 -2.02 5.65
C PRO A 116 2.54 -1.40 6.07
N PHE A 117 1.46 -1.69 5.37
CA PHE A 117 0.11 -1.16 5.63
C PHE A 117 -0.80 -2.16 6.33
N ALA A 118 -0.27 -3.30 6.78
CA ALA A 118 -1.04 -4.30 7.49
C ALA A 118 -1.62 -3.70 8.79
N VAL A 119 -2.92 -3.80 8.94
CA VAL A 119 -3.67 -3.35 10.12
C VAL A 119 -4.17 -4.52 10.97
N ARG A 120 -4.01 -5.75 10.48
CA ARG A 120 -4.39 -6.99 11.14
C ARG A 120 -3.24 -7.95 11.23
N CYS A 121 -3.20 -8.75 12.32
CA CYS A 121 -2.28 -9.86 12.40
C CYS A 121 -2.68 -10.97 11.40
N LYS A 122 -1.80 -11.94 11.20
CA LYS A 122 -2.03 -13.04 10.27
C LYS A 122 -3.32 -13.80 10.57
N ASP A 123 -3.56 -14.12 11.83
CA ASP A 123 -4.72 -14.93 12.26
C ASP A 123 -6.05 -14.19 12.05
N CYS A 124 -6.12 -12.92 12.41
CA CYS A 124 -7.31 -12.09 12.16
C CYS A 124 -7.57 -11.87 10.68
N GLU A 125 -6.54 -11.69 9.86
CA GLU A 125 -6.68 -11.55 8.41
C GLU A 125 -7.18 -12.86 7.77
N GLN A 126 -6.64 -14.01 8.17
CA GLN A 126 -7.13 -15.31 7.70
C GLN A 126 -8.59 -15.56 8.10
N ALA A 127 -8.96 -15.22 9.32
CA ALA A 127 -10.36 -15.34 9.77
C ALA A 127 -11.30 -14.46 8.93
N ARG A 128 -10.88 -13.25 8.60
CA ARG A 128 -11.63 -12.34 7.72
C ARG A 128 -11.78 -12.89 6.31
N GLU A 129 -10.72 -13.37 5.71
CA GLU A 129 -10.72 -13.97 4.37
C GLU A 129 -11.67 -15.18 4.30
N VAL A 130 -11.63 -16.06 5.30
CA VAL A 130 -12.55 -17.20 5.38
C VAL A 130 -14.00 -16.75 5.49
N ALA A 131 -14.30 -15.74 6.31
CA ALA A 131 -15.65 -15.19 6.44
C ALA A 131 -16.14 -14.57 5.12
N GLU A 132 -15.31 -13.80 4.42
CA GLU A 132 -15.64 -13.22 3.12
C GLU A 132 -15.90 -14.29 2.05
N GLN A 133 -15.09 -15.36 2.03
CA GLN A 133 -15.29 -16.47 1.10
C GLN A 133 -16.65 -17.17 1.35
N ARG A 134 -17.00 -17.39 2.61
CA ARG A 134 -18.31 -17.97 2.99
C ARG A 134 -19.46 -17.09 2.54
N GLU A 135 -19.37 -15.78 2.76
CA GLU A 135 -20.39 -14.84 2.31
C GLU A 135 -20.56 -14.84 0.79
N ARG A 136 -19.45 -14.83 0.05
CA ARG A 136 -19.48 -14.90 -1.43
C ARG A 136 -20.13 -16.18 -1.92
N GLN A 137 -19.82 -17.33 -1.30
CA GLN A 137 -20.44 -18.61 -1.64
C GLN A 137 -21.95 -18.61 -1.35
N LEU A 138 -22.37 -18.06 -0.21
CA LEU A 138 -23.77 -17.93 0.15
C LEU A 138 -24.52 -16.99 -0.79
N ALA A 139 -23.91 -15.87 -1.17
CA ALA A 139 -24.48 -14.93 -2.13
C ALA A 139 -24.66 -15.57 -3.51
N GLN A 140 -23.68 -16.35 -3.98
CA GLN A 140 -23.77 -17.10 -5.24
C GLN A 140 -24.90 -18.14 -5.21
N ARG A 141 -25.02 -18.88 -4.10
CA ARG A 141 -26.12 -19.87 -3.94
C ARG A 141 -27.50 -19.21 -3.93
N ARG A 142 -27.63 -18.05 -3.26
CA ARG A 142 -28.89 -17.28 -3.26
C ARG A 142 -29.22 -16.75 -4.64
N GLY A 143 -28.24 -16.22 -5.37
CA GLY A 143 -28.42 -15.75 -6.75
C GLY A 143 -28.84 -16.87 -7.69
N ALA A 144 -28.21 -18.05 -7.59
CA ALA A 144 -28.59 -19.22 -8.37
C ALA A 144 -30.00 -19.70 -8.05
N ALA A 145 -30.37 -19.74 -6.76
CA ALA A 145 -31.73 -20.14 -6.33
C ALA A 145 -32.82 -19.18 -6.84
N SER A 146 -32.53 -17.88 -6.89
CA SER A 146 -33.44 -16.86 -7.41
C SER A 146 -33.71 -17.05 -8.91
N LEU A 147 -32.72 -17.44 -9.70
CA LEU A 147 -32.88 -17.72 -11.13
C LEU A 147 -33.79 -18.93 -11.43
N PHE A 148 -33.87 -19.89 -10.50
CA PHE A 148 -34.74 -21.06 -10.65
C PHE A 148 -36.20 -20.79 -10.22
N LEU A 149 -36.43 -19.73 -9.45
CA LEU A 149 -37.79 -19.37 -9.00
C LEU A 149 -38.52 -18.47 -10.00
N ASP A 150 -37.80 -17.82 -10.91
CA ASP A 150 -38.38 -16.98 -11.99
C ASP A 150 -38.67 -17.77 -13.31
N MET A 151 -38.40 -19.05 -13.31
CA MET A 151 -38.74 -19.93 -14.43
C MET A 151 -40.02 -20.77 -14.12
#